data_a8bdec34433b1d57b98bddd725d33088
#
_entry.id   a8bdec34433b1d57b98bddd725d33088
#
_cell.length_a   1.000
_cell.length_b   1.000
_cell.length_c   1.000
_cell.angle_alpha   90.00
_cell.angle_beta   90.00
_cell.angle_gamma   90.00
#
_symmetry.space_group_name_H-M   'P 1'
#
loop_
_entity.id
_entity.type
_entity.pdbx_description
1 polymer ?
#
loop_
_entity_poly.entity_id
_entity_poly.type
_entity_poly.pdbx_seq_one_letter_code
_entity_poly.pdbx_strand_id
1 'polypeptide(L)'
;MQTLDTLTLGQSATIKEFTDDFLSLKFIEMCCLPGEKIKLCNIAPFGDPIAIEVSGYVLSLRKQEAATIVVKLNPENTVESCAI
;
A
#
# COMPACT_ATOMS: atom_id res chain seq x y z
N MET A 1 -2.87 -14.56 3.69
CA MET A 1 -1.97 -13.41 3.82
C MET A 1 -2.13 -12.50 2.63
N GLN A 2 -2.35 -11.23 2.86
CA GLN A 2 -2.57 -10.28 1.77
C GLN A 2 -1.41 -9.31 1.69
N THR A 3 -0.96 -9.04 0.47
CA THR A 3 0.14 -8.11 0.25
C THR A 3 -0.39 -6.87 -0.47
N LEU A 4 0.41 -5.80 -0.39
CA LEU A 4 0.00 -4.50 -0.92
C LEU A 4 -0.29 -4.56 -2.43
N ASP A 5 0.43 -5.39 -3.15
CA ASP A 5 0.25 -5.48 -4.60
C ASP A 5 -1.08 -6.10 -5.01
N THR A 6 -1.81 -6.69 -4.06
CA THR A 6 -3.11 -7.31 -4.35
C THR A 6 -4.28 -6.38 -4.11
N LEU A 7 -4.01 -5.18 -3.64
CA LEU A 7 -5.08 -4.21 -3.41
C LEU A 7 -5.65 -3.72 -4.72
N THR A 8 -6.93 -3.34 -4.68
CA THR A 8 -7.56 -2.70 -5.82
C THR A 8 -7.64 -1.21 -5.59
N LEU A 9 -7.83 -0.48 -6.68
CA LEU A 9 -7.86 0.97 -6.63
C LEU A 9 -8.91 1.47 -5.63
N GLY A 10 -8.50 2.36 -4.76
CA GLY A 10 -9.39 2.94 -3.76
C GLY A 10 -9.46 2.18 -2.45
N GLN A 11 -8.93 0.97 -2.40
CA GLN A 11 -8.91 0.21 -1.16
C GLN A 11 -7.88 0.76 -0.19
N SER A 12 -8.21 0.70 1.10
CA SER A 12 -7.26 1.06 2.13
C SER A 12 -6.97 -0.14 3.00
N ALA A 13 -5.79 -0.13 3.58
CA ALA A 13 -5.33 -1.24 4.41
C ALA A 13 -4.34 -0.72 5.42
N THR A 14 -4.02 -1.55 6.39
CA THR A 14 -3.02 -1.23 7.40
C THR A 14 -1.80 -2.11 7.17
N ILE A 15 -0.62 -1.52 7.17
CA ILE A 15 0.62 -2.27 7.02
C ILE A 15 0.80 -3.15 8.24
N LYS A 16 1.03 -4.43 8.00
CA LYS A 16 1.18 -5.38 9.07
C LYS A 16 2.64 -5.74 9.31
N GLU A 17 3.34 -6.10 8.26
CA GLU A 17 4.76 -6.45 8.37
C GLU A 17 5.39 -6.45 6.98
N PHE A 18 6.69 -6.59 6.97
CA PHE A 18 7.44 -6.71 5.72
C PHE A 18 8.07 -8.08 5.66
N THR A 19 8.12 -8.66 4.46
CA THR A 19 8.71 -9.99 4.27
C THR A 19 10.15 -9.93 3.79
N ASP A 20 10.63 -8.74 3.42
CA ASP A 20 11.99 -8.56 2.93
C ASP A 20 12.72 -7.58 3.84
N ASP A 21 13.72 -8.08 4.57
CA ASP A 21 14.44 -7.26 5.53
C ASP A 21 15.18 -6.10 4.86
N PHE A 22 15.68 -6.33 3.65
CA PHE A 22 16.41 -5.32 2.94
C PHE A 22 15.50 -4.15 2.54
N LEU A 23 14.35 -4.48 1.97
CA LEU A 23 13.40 -3.47 1.53
C LEU A 23 12.69 -2.82 2.71
N SER A 24 12.59 -3.52 3.83
CA SER A 24 11.88 -2.95 4.98
C SER A 24 12.56 -1.68 5.47
N LEU A 25 13.87 -1.61 5.44
CA LEU A 25 14.58 -0.40 5.84
C LEU A 25 14.21 0.77 4.92
N LYS A 26 14.11 0.48 3.62
CA LYS A 26 13.73 1.52 2.66
C LYS A 26 12.33 2.03 2.95
N PHE A 27 11.40 1.12 3.25
CA PHE A 27 10.03 1.51 3.51
C PHE A 27 9.92 2.31 4.81
N ILE A 28 10.68 1.92 5.82
CA ILE A 28 10.66 2.63 7.09
C ILE A 28 11.17 4.06 6.89
N GLU A 29 12.19 4.22 6.07
CA GLU A 29 12.72 5.55 5.77
C GLU A 29 11.71 6.40 5.01
N MET A 30 10.79 5.75 4.30
CA MET A 30 9.74 6.45 3.57
C MET A 30 8.47 6.61 4.40
N CYS A 31 8.55 6.36 5.70
CA CYS A 31 7.43 6.48 6.64
C CYS A 31 6.36 5.42 6.43
N CYS A 32 6.69 4.31 5.79
CA CYS A 32 5.77 3.18 5.65
C CYS A 32 6.02 2.23 6.81
N LEU A 33 5.50 2.57 7.97
CA LEU A 33 5.74 1.80 9.18
C LEU A 33 4.61 0.79 9.44
N PRO A 34 4.91 -0.33 10.09
CA PRO A 34 3.85 -1.23 10.53
C PRO A 34 2.85 -0.47 11.37
N GLY A 35 1.57 -0.69 11.11
CA GLY A 35 0.51 0.04 11.78
C GLY A 35 0.03 1.26 11.03
N GLU A 36 0.75 1.69 10.00
CA GLU A 36 0.31 2.83 9.20
C GLU A 36 -0.82 2.42 8.27
N LYS A 37 -1.75 3.34 8.10
CA LYS A 37 -2.86 3.14 7.19
C LYS A 37 -2.46 3.67 5.81
N ILE A 38 -2.67 2.86 4.80
CA ILE A 38 -2.35 3.24 3.43
C ILE A 38 -3.58 3.07 2.55
N LYS A 39 -3.57 3.75 1.42
CA LYS A 39 -4.66 3.66 0.46
C LYS A 39 -4.05 3.59 -0.93
N LEU A 40 -4.54 2.67 -1.74
CA LEU A 40 -4.07 2.56 -3.12
C LEU A 40 -4.75 3.64 -3.94
N CYS A 41 -3.96 4.62 -4.38
CA CYS A 41 -4.49 5.79 -5.07
C CYS A 41 -4.47 5.65 -6.57
N ASN A 42 -3.50 4.94 -7.12
CA ASN A 42 -3.36 4.87 -8.56
C ASN A 42 -2.58 3.64 -8.96
N ILE A 43 -2.86 3.16 -10.17
CA ILE A 43 -2.14 2.04 -10.77
C ILE A 43 -1.79 2.47 -12.19
N ALA A 44 -0.52 2.36 -12.54
CA ALA A 44 -0.10 2.71 -13.89
C ALA A 44 -0.80 1.82 -14.92
N PRO A 45 -0.89 2.27 -16.17
CA PRO A 45 -1.63 1.52 -17.19
C PRO A 45 -1.21 0.07 -17.35
N PHE A 46 0.05 -0.24 -17.06
CA PHE A 46 0.55 -1.61 -17.16
C PHE A 46 0.56 -2.32 -15.82
N GLY A 47 -0.03 -1.73 -14.80
CA GLY A 47 -0.07 -2.33 -13.48
C GLY A 47 1.13 -2.03 -12.61
N ASP A 48 2.11 -1.30 -13.12
CA ASP A 48 3.35 -1.04 -12.41
C ASP A 48 3.95 0.27 -12.93
N PRO A 49 4.34 1.19 -12.06
CA PRO A 49 4.27 1.16 -10.60
C PRO A 49 2.87 1.48 -10.06
N ILE A 50 2.70 1.26 -8.78
CA ILE A 50 1.47 1.65 -8.09
C ILE A 50 1.78 2.85 -7.19
N ALA A 51 0.75 3.63 -6.91
CA ALA A 51 0.86 4.79 -6.05
C ALA A 51 -0.03 4.60 -4.83
N ILE A 52 0.54 4.79 -3.66
CA ILE A 52 -0.20 4.68 -2.41
C ILE A 52 -0.12 5.99 -1.65
N GLU A 53 -1.15 6.25 -0.87
CA GLU A 53 -1.17 7.39 0.03
C GLU A 53 -0.88 6.90 1.44
N VAL A 54 0.11 7.52 2.07
CA VAL A 54 0.50 7.18 3.44
C VAL A 54 0.94 8.46 4.13
N SER A 55 0.46 8.64 5.36
CA SER A 55 0.83 9.80 6.18
C SER A 55 0.61 11.13 5.47
N GLY A 56 -0.40 11.19 4.61
CA GLY A 56 -0.76 12.44 3.97
C GLY A 56 -0.02 12.77 2.69
N TYR A 57 0.81 11.87 2.19
CA TYR A 57 1.47 12.09 0.91
C TYR A 57 1.49 10.80 0.10
N VAL A 58 1.83 10.93 -1.17
CA VAL A 58 1.74 9.82 -2.12
C VAL A 58 3.13 9.30 -2.44
N LEU A 59 3.27 7.98 -2.40
CA LEU A 59 4.50 7.29 -2.75
C LEU A 59 4.25 6.35 -3.91
N SER A 60 5.24 6.25 -4.80
CA SER A 60 5.19 5.28 -5.89
C SER A 60 6.06 4.09 -5.54
N LEU A 61 5.51 2.89 -5.72
CA LEU A 61 6.21 1.65 -5.44
C LEU A 61 6.14 0.74 -6.64
N ARG A 62 7.21 -0.01 -6.87
CA ARG A 62 7.16 -1.08 -7.83
C ARG A 62 6.28 -2.20 -7.30
N LYS A 63 5.61 -2.88 -8.22
CA LYS A 63 4.72 -3.95 -7.83
C LYS A 63 5.46 -5.05 -7.05
N GLN A 64 6.68 -5.37 -7.46
CA GLN A 64 7.46 -6.36 -6.74
C GLN A 64 7.87 -5.90 -5.36
N GLU A 65 8.01 -4.60 -5.16
CA GLU A 65 8.26 -4.08 -3.83
C GLU A 65 7.01 -4.18 -2.97
N ALA A 66 5.87 -3.88 -3.56
CA ALA A 66 4.60 -3.96 -2.84
C ALA A 66 4.29 -5.40 -2.42
N ALA A 67 4.76 -6.37 -3.18
CA ALA A 67 4.52 -7.77 -2.85
C ALA A 67 5.22 -8.19 -1.55
N THR A 68 6.18 -7.40 -1.08
CA THR A 68 6.88 -7.72 0.16
C THR A 68 6.24 -7.06 1.38
N ILE A 69 5.17 -6.28 1.18
CA ILE A 69 4.49 -5.59 2.27
C ILE A 69 3.20 -6.33 2.57
N VAL A 70 3.13 -6.95 3.74
CA VAL A 70 1.92 -7.64 4.17
C VAL A 70 0.98 -6.62 4.80
N VAL A 71 -0.25 -6.61 4.34
CA VAL A 71 -1.25 -5.65 4.81
C VAL A 71 -2.49 -6.38 5.26
N LYS A 72 -3.31 -5.67 6.03
CA LYS A 72 -4.61 -6.15 6.44
C LYS A 72 -5.65 -5.15 5.94
N LEU A 73 -6.61 -5.65 5.17
CA LEU A 73 -7.67 -4.80 4.66
C LEU A 73 -8.47 -4.22 5.83
N ASN A 74 -8.77 -2.94 5.73
CA ASN A 74 -9.60 -2.29 6.73
C ASN A 74 -11.04 -2.72 6.54
N PRO A 75 -11.74 -3.09 7.61
CA PRO A 75 -13.13 -3.53 7.48
C PRO A 75 -14.06 -2.42 7.03
N GLU A 76 -13.60 -1.19 7.07
CA GLU A 76 -14.40 -0.04 6.68
C GLU A 76 -14.19 0.38 5.24
N ASN A 77 -13.52 -0.47 4.44
CA ASN A 77 -13.40 -0.20 3.03
C ASN A 77 -14.77 -0.16 2.40
N THR A 78 -15.13 0.99 1.86
CA THR A 78 -16.41 1.16 1.20
C THR A 78 -16.18 1.84 -0.13
N VAL A 79 -17.07 1.56 -1.06
CA VAL A 79 -16.92 2.07 -2.41
C VAL A 79 -17.14 3.57 -2.47
N GLU A 80 -17.98 4.09 -1.63
CA GLU A 80 -18.32 5.50 -1.70
C GLU A 80 -17.12 6.41 -1.40
N SER A 81 -16.13 5.91 -0.72
CA SER A 81 -14.95 6.72 -0.45
C SER A 81 -14.24 7.10 -1.73
N CYS A 82 -14.50 6.40 -2.80
CA CYS A 82 -13.88 6.66 -4.08
C CYS A 82 -14.79 7.44 -5.02
N ALA A 83 -15.98 7.76 -4.58
CA ALA A 83 -16.99 8.32 -5.45
C ALA A 83 -16.92 9.82 -5.60
N ILE A 84 -15.91 10.41 -5.11
CA ILE A 84 -15.82 11.87 -5.15
C ILE A 84 -15.34 12.34 -6.51
#